data_6a2c8aef35595678f3238ea5ee6f8562
#
_entry.id   6a2c8aef35595678f3238ea5ee6f8562
#
_cell.length_a   1.000
_cell.length_b   1.000
_cell.length_c   1.000
_cell.angle_alpha   90.00
_cell.angle_beta   90.00
_cell.angle_gamma   90.00
#
_symmetry.space_group_name_H-M   'P 1'
#
loop_
_entity.id
_entity.type
_entity.pdbx_description
1 polymer ?
#
loop_
_entity_poly.entity_id
_entity_poly.type
_entity_poly.pdbx_seq_one_letter_code
_entity_poly.pdbx_strand_id
1 'polypeptide(L)'
;MGNETNDQLMGAYQAESANERHLQSLLADMPRMQEIQAKLERHRAAGQVLAKYSCVDDLEGDLEQLESRAFDRDAIDPKLYEQLVNEKRLALRGEKARFERDLEHSPFASVPEASRARLSEADALVLEDELNRFREDYA
;
A
#
# COMPACT_ATOMS: atom_id res chain seq x y z
N MET A 1 -22.17 -58.70 3.93
CA MET A 1 -20.76 -58.33 4.09
C MET A 1 -20.20 -57.58 2.92
N GLY A 2 -20.49 -57.91 1.65
CA GLY A 2 -19.94 -57.23 0.47
C GLY A 2 -20.42 -55.79 0.26
N ASN A 3 -21.65 -55.46 0.65
CA ASN A 3 -22.26 -54.16 0.39
C ASN A 3 -21.67 -53.03 1.27
N GLU A 4 -21.38 -53.30 2.54
CA GLU A 4 -20.81 -52.31 3.44
C GLU A 4 -19.38 -51.92 3.03
N THR A 5 -18.57 -52.88 2.60
CA THR A 5 -17.20 -52.63 2.14
C THR A 5 -17.20 -51.84 0.83
N ASN A 6 -18.11 -52.12 -0.10
CA ASN A 6 -18.24 -51.38 -1.34
C ASN A 6 -18.70 -49.93 -1.09
N ASP A 7 -19.64 -49.71 -0.18
CA ASP A 7 -20.13 -48.40 0.18
C ASP A 7 -19.02 -47.53 0.85
N GLN A 8 -18.21 -48.14 1.69
CA GLN A 8 -17.04 -47.48 2.30
C GLN A 8 -15.97 -47.08 1.27
N LEU A 9 -15.70 -47.98 0.32
CA LEU A 9 -14.75 -47.70 -0.79
C LEU A 9 -15.27 -46.60 -1.69
N MET A 10 -16.54 -46.59 -2.04
CA MET A 10 -17.15 -45.55 -2.86
C MET A 10 -17.16 -44.19 -2.13
N GLY A 11 -17.44 -44.18 -0.85
CA GLY A 11 -17.40 -42.98 -0.04
C GLY A 11 -15.98 -42.39 0.01
N ALA A 12 -14.94 -43.21 0.22
CA ALA A 12 -13.54 -42.76 0.21
C ALA A 12 -13.14 -42.24 -1.18
N TYR A 13 -13.58 -42.90 -2.25
CA TYR A 13 -13.29 -42.47 -3.61
C TYR A 13 -13.94 -41.12 -3.95
N GLN A 14 -15.17 -40.89 -3.51
CA GLN A 14 -15.85 -39.62 -3.68
C GLN A 14 -15.19 -38.50 -2.89
N ALA A 15 -14.70 -38.75 -1.64
CA ALA A 15 -13.98 -37.81 -0.84
C ALA A 15 -12.66 -37.40 -1.48
N GLU A 16 -11.88 -38.36 -2.00
CA GLU A 16 -10.64 -38.06 -2.74
C GLU A 16 -10.91 -37.24 -3.99
N SER A 17 -11.96 -37.59 -4.76
CA SER A 17 -12.34 -36.84 -5.95
C SER A 17 -12.77 -35.42 -5.64
N ALA A 18 -13.50 -35.19 -4.54
CA ALA A 18 -13.89 -33.86 -4.08
C ALA A 18 -12.67 -33.03 -3.64
N ASN A 19 -11.73 -33.63 -2.89
CA ASN A 19 -10.48 -32.99 -2.48
C ASN A 19 -9.61 -32.63 -3.68
N GLU A 20 -9.53 -33.49 -4.65
CA GLU A 20 -8.76 -33.27 -5.88
C GLU A 20 -9.34 -32.12 -6.69
N ARG A 21 -10.68 -32.03 -6.84
CA ARG A 21 -11.35 -30.91 -7.49
C ARG A 21 -11.13 -29.60 -6.74
N HIS A 22 -11.19 -29.63 -5.42
CA HIS A 22 -10.93 -28.47 -4.59
C HIS A 22 -9.49 -27.96 -4.77
N LEU A 23 -8.52 -28.86 -4.79
CA LEU A 23 -7.12 -28.54 -5.06
C LEU A 23 -6.93 -27.98 -6.48
N GLN A 24 -7.58 -28.57 -7.48
CA GLN A 24 -7.54 -28.07 -8.86
C GLN A 24 -8.12 -26.65 -8.96
N SER A 25 -9.24 -26.38 -8.29
CA SER A 25 -9.85 -25.04 -8.24
C SER A 25 -8.91 -24.04 -7.57
N LEU A 26 -8.29 -24.41 -6.46
CA LEU A 26 -7.30 -23.56 -5.77
C LEU A 26 -6.13 -23.23 -6.69
N LEU A 27 -5.56 -24.25 -7.35
CA LEU A 27 -4.43 -24.05 -8.27
C LEU A 27 -4.82 -23.18 -9.47
N ALA A 28 -6.05 -23.26 -9.95
CA ALA A 28 -6.56 -22.42 -11.03
C ALA A 28 -6.74 -20.97 -10.59
N ASP A 29 -7.12 -20.72 -9.33
CA ASP A 29 -7.38 -19.38 -8.79
C ASP A 29 -6.13 -18.70 -8.22
N MET A 30 -5.10 -19.46 -7.88
CA MET A 30 -3.86 -18.92 -7.29
C MET A 30 -3.22 -17.79 -8.10
N PRO A 31 -3.09 -17.86 -9.44
CA PRO A 31 -2.50 -16.78 -10.21
C PRO A 31 -3.26 -15.46 -10.06
N ARG A 32 -4.60 -15.52 -10.01
CA ARG A 32 -5.44 -14.34 -9.79
C ARG A 32 -5.28 -13.80 -8.38
N MET A 33 -5.24 -14.67 -7.38
CA MET A 33 -5.00 -14.28 -5.98
C MET A 33 -3.66 -13.58 -5.83
N GLN A 34 -2.61 -14.11 -6.43
CA GLN A 34 -1.28 -13.52 -6.41
C GLN A 34 -1.23 -12.17 -7.11
N GLU A 35 -1.91 -12.03 -8.24
CA GLU A 35 -2.03 -10.77 -8.96
C GLU A 35 -2.71 -9.69 -8.10
N ILE A 36 -3.81 -10.05 -7.43
CA ILE A 36 -4.53 -9.14 -6.55
C ILE A 36 -3.65 -8.72 -5.36
N GLN A 37 -2.98 -9.68 -4.72
CA GLN A 37 -2.08 -9.41 -3.61
C GLN A 37 -0.95 -8.45 -4.02
N ALA A 38 -0.34 -8.69 -5.17
CA ALA A 38 0.72 -7.84 -5.69
C ALA A 38 0.24 -6.41 -5.96
N LYS A 39 -0.94 -6.26 -6.55
CA LYS A 39 -1.54 -4.93 -6.81
C LYS A 39 -1.85 -4.19 -5.51
N LEU A 40 -2.42 -4.87 -4.52
CA LEU A 40 -2.74 -4.28 -3.21
C LEU A 40 -1.47 -3.91 -2.44
N GLU A 41 -0.43 -4.72 -2.47
CA GLU A 41 0.86 -4.42 -1.85
C GLU A 41 1.50 -3.19 -2.48
N ARG A 42 1.51 -3.10 -3.82
CA ARG A 42 2.02 -1.92 -4.53
C ARG A 42 1.19 -0.68 -4.21
N HIS A 43 -0.12 -0.81 -4.14
CA HIS A 43 -1.02 0.28 -3.75
C HIS A 43 -0.69 0.80 -2.35
N ARG A 44 -0.50 -0.09 -1.37
CA ARG A 44 -0.14 0.29 0.00
C ARG A 44 1.24 0.94 0.08
N ALA A 45 2.22 0.37 -0.61
CA ALA A 45 3.57 0.93 -0.67
C ALA A 45 3.55 2.32 -1.32
N ALA A 46 2.79 2.50 -2.40
CA ALA A 46 2.60 3.79 -3.05
C ALA A 46 1.97 4.82 -2.09
N GLY A 47 0.96 4.40 -1.33
CA GLY A 47 0.32 5.27 -0.33
C GLY A 47 1.28 5.76 0.74
N GLN A 48 2.19 4.92 1.21
CA GLN A 48 3.22 5.29 2.19
C GLN A 48 4.22 6.30 1.62
N VAL A 49 4.69 6.07 0.41
CA VAL A 49 5.62 6.98 -0.28
C VAL A 49 4.96 8.35 -0.52
N LEU A 50 3.73 8.34 -1.01
CA LEU A 50 2.99 9.58 -1.30
C LEU A 50 2.64 10.37 -0.05
N ALA A 51 2.32 9.70 1.06
CA ALA A 51 2.06 10.36 2.34
C ALA A 51 3.30 11.09 2.86
N LYS A 52 4.47 10.49 2.76
CA LYS A 52 5.73 11.13 3.15
C LYS A 52 6.13 12.26 2.21
N TYR A 53 5.92 12.09 0.92
CA TYR A 53 6.10 13.16 -0.05
C TYR A 53 5.21 14.36 0.26
N SER A 54 3.95 14.13 0.62
CA SER A 54 3.02 15.18 1.03
C SER A 54 3.54 15.98 2.23
N CYS A 55 4.15 15.32 3.22
CA CYS A 55 4.77 16.00 4.36
C CYS A 55 5.93 16.90 3.93
N VAL A 56 6.75 16.45 3.01
CA VAL A 56 7.86 17.26 2.44
C VAL A 56 7.29 18.46 1.68
N ASP A 57 6.30 18.25 0.86
CA ASP A 57 5.64 19.30 0.06
C ASP A 57 5.01 20.37 0.96
N ASP A 58 4.34 19.97 2.04
CA ASP A 58 3.75 20.88 3.02
C ASP A 58 4.82 21.73 3.71
N LEU A 59 5.95 21.15 4.11
CA LEU A 59 7.05 21.88 4.72
C LEU A 59 7.71 22.85 3.74
N GLU A 60 7.87 22.46 2.48
CA GLU A 60 8.36 23.34 1.43
C GLU A 60 7.43 24.55 1.25
N GLY A 61 6.12 24.29 1.21
CA GLY A 61 5.10 25.35 1.11
C GLY A 61 5.13 26.30 2.31
N ASP A 62 5.24 25.77 3.52
CA ASP A 62 5.36 26.58 4.74
C ASP A 62 6.59 27.48 4.73
N LEU A 63 7.72 26.92 4.29
CA LEU A 63 8.98 27.68 4.20
C LEU A 63 8.89 28.77 3.13
N GLU A 64 8.31 28.46 1.97
CA GLU A 64 8.08 29.45 0.92
C GLU A 64 7.20 30.59 1.38
N GLN A 65 6.15 30.31 2.15
CA GLN A 65 5.30 31.35 2.73
C GLN A 65 6.05 32.24 3.70
N LEU A 66 6.88 31.67 4.57
CA LEU A 66 7.70 32.44 5.51
C LEU A 66 8.71 33.34 4.81
N GLU A 67 9.28 32.88 3.70
CA GLU A 67 10.27 33.61 2.91
C GLU A 67 9.65 34.54 1.86
N SER A 68 8.34 34.46 1.65
CA SER A 68 7.64 35.26 0.66
C SER A 68 7.45 36.71 1.13
N ARG A 69 7.24 37.61 0.17
CA ARG A 69 6.91 39.01 0.43
C ARG A 69 5.52 39.19 1.06
N ALA A 70 4.64 38.19 0.95
CA ALA A 70 3.32 38.22 1.55
C ALA A 70 3.35 38.04 3.08
N PHE A 71 4.45 37.50 3.62
CA PHE A 71 4.60 37.35 5.06
C PHE A 71 5.06 38.69 5.68
N ASP A 72 4.33 39.15 6.70
CA ASP A 72 4.64 40.40 7.40
C ASP A 72 5.75 40.16 8.40
N ARG A 73 6.99 40.41 7.99
CA ARG A 73 8.19 40.28 8.85
C ARG A 73 8.26 41.30 9.94
N ASP A 74 7.59 42.47 9.75
CA ASP A 74 7.59 43.55 10.72
C ASP A 74 6.70 43.26 11.94
N ALA A 75 5.80 42.29 11.79
CA ALA A 75 4.91 41.85 12.87
C ALA A 75 5.61 41.02 13.94
N ILE A 76 6.82 40.50 13.68
CA ILE A 76 7.57 39.68 14.62
C ILE A 76 9.03 40.16 14.77
N ASP A 77 9.63 39.84 15.92
CA ASP A 77 11.05 40.09 16.18
C ASP A 77 11.91 39.43 15.10
N PRO A 78 12.89 40.15 14.51
CA PRO A 78 13.81 39.59 13.52
C PRO A 78 14.52 38.33 13.97
N LYS A 79 14.90 38.23 15.23
CA LYS A 79 15.52 37.00 15.78
C LYS A 79 14.57 35.83 15.82
N LEU A 80 13.32 36.08 16.19
CA LEU A 80 12.28 35.06 16.20
C LEU A 80 11.97 34.56 14.78
N TYR A 81 11.91 35.47 13.82
CA TYR A 81 11.73 35.13 12.40
C TYR A 81 12.87 34.24 11.90
N GLU A 82 14.10 34.62 12.18
CA GLU A 82 15.29 33.83 11.80
C GLU A 82 15.27 32.44 12.42
N GLN A 83 14.86 32.30 13.68
CA GLN A 83 14.70 31.02 14.35
C GLN A 83 13.64 30.18 13.69
N LEU A 84 12.47 30.74 13.34
CA LEU A 84 11.40 30.03 12.65
C LEU A 84 11.83 29.49 11.30
N VAL A 85 12.51 30.32 10.51
CA VAL A 85 13.05 29.92 9.20
C VAL A 85 14.05 28.79 9.34
N ASN A 86 14.98 28.91 10.28
CA ASN A 86 16.02 27.91 10.52
C ASN A 86 15.41 26.56 10.99
N GLU A 87 14.43 26.60 11.89
CA GLU A 87 13.70 25.41 12.34
C GLU A 87 12.98 24.73 11.17
N LYS A 88 12.30 25.49 10.32
CA LYS A 88 11.61 24.96 9.16
C LYS A 88 12.57 24.36 8.13
N ARG A 89 13.71 25.02 7.89
CA ARG A 89 14.75 24.47 6.99
C ARG A 89 15.33 23.16 7.52
N LEU A 90 15.56 23.09 8.84
CA LEU A 90 16.09 21.88 9.47
C LEU A 90 15.09 20.73 9.39
N ALA A 91 13.81 21.00 9.69
CA ALA A 91 12.73 20.04 9.59
C ALA A 91 12.57 19.53 8.15
N LEU A 92 12.60 20.43 7.17
CA LEU A 92 12.51 20.07 5.76
C LEU A 92 13.66 19.18 5.32
N ARG A 93 14.90 19.52 5.72
CA ARG A 93 16.08 18.71 5.41
C ARG A 93 15.94 17.29 5.97
N GLY A 94 15.50 17.17 7.22
CA GLY A 94 15.29 15.88 7.87
C GLY A 94 14.21 15.06 7.19
N GLU A 95 13.07 15.67 6.85
CA GLU A 95 11.98 14.98 6.17
C GLU A 95 12.34 14.58 4.73
N LYS A 96 13.05 15.43 4.00
CA LYS A 96 13.58 15.08 2.67
C LYS A 96 14.50 13.88 2.71
N ALA A 97 15.43 13.84 3.67
CA ALA A 97 16.35 12.71 3.81
C ALA A 97 15.62 11.42 4.13
N ARG A 98 14.60 11.46 5.00
CA ARG A 98 13.74 10.30 5.30
C ARG A 98 12.94 9.85 4.10
N PHE A 99 12.34 10.80 3.37
CA PHE A 99 11.59 10.52 2.16
C PHE A 99 12.46 9.86 1.10
N GLU A 100 13.66 10.40 0.82
CA GLU A 100 14.59 9.82 -0.15
C GLU A 100 15.00 8.40 0.22
N ARG A 101 15.23 8.15 1.50
CA ARG A 101 15.54 6.81 2.02
C ARG A 101 14.37 5.85 1.83
N ASP A 102 13.17 6.28 2.16
CA ASP A 102 11.97 5.45 2.02
C ASP A 102 11.65 5.16 0.55
N LEU A 103 11.83 6.14 -0.32
CA LEU A 103 11.67 5.94 -1.76
C LEU A 103 12.69 4.93 -2.29
N GLU A 104 13.95 5.03 -1.86
CA GLU A 104 15.01 4.11 -2.25
C GLU A 104 14.70 2.66 -1.82
N HIS A 105 14.10 2.47 -0.63
CA HIS A 105 13.70 1.15 -0.13
C HIS A 105 12.33 0.71 -0.64
N SER A 106 11.62 1.54 -1.38
CA SER A 106 10.33 1.22 -1.97
C SER A 106 10.50 0.51 -3.33
N PRO A 107 9.45 -0.14 -3.86
CA PRO A 107 9.49 -0.71 -5.21
C PRO A 107 9.44 0.34 -6.33
N PHE A 108 9.44 1.64 -6.01
CA PHE A 108 9.30 2.72 -6.97
C PHE A 108 10.60 3.51 -7.12
N ALA A 109 10.91 3.90 -8.35
CA ALA A 109 12.06 4.74 -8.66
C ALA A 109 11.77 6.23 -8.47
N SER A 110 10.50 6.63 -8.52
CA SER A 110 10.08 8.03 -8.47
C SER A 110 8.67 8.21 -7.90
N VAL A 111 8.34 9.42 -7.49
CA VAL A 111 6.98 9.79 -7.05
C VAL A 111 5.93 9.59 -8.15
N PRO A 112 6.15 9.97 -9.42
CA PRO A 112 5.19 9.68 -10.48
C PRO A 112 4.92 8.18 -10.67
N GLU A 113 5.93 7.33 -10.52
CA GLU A 113 5.76 5.89 -10.60
C GLU A 113 4.89 5.37 -9.45
N ALA A 114 5.13 5.84 -8.22
CA ALA A 114 4.30 5.52 -7.06
C ALA A 114 2.84 5.99 -7.26
N SER A 115 2.66 7.18 -7.78
CA SER A 115 1.33 7.73 -8.07
C SER A 115 0.56 6.86 -9.06
N ARG A 116 1.21 6.33 -10.09
CA ARG A 116 0.58 5.43 -11.07
C ARG A 116 0.20 4.07 -10.48
N ALA A 117 0.89 3.62 -9.44
CA ALA A 117 0.58 2.37 -8.75
C ALA A 117 -0.57 2.51 -7.74
N ARG A 118 -1.00 3.74 -7.44
CA ARG A 118 -2.10 4.01 -6.52
C ARG A 118 -3.43 3.68 -7.18
N LEU A 119 -4.25 2.87 -6.49
CA LEU A 119 -5.61 2.54 -6.92
C LEU A 119 -6.59 3.55 -6.31
N SER A 120 -7.75 3.73 -6.95
CA SER A 120 -8.87 4.42 -6.31
C SER A 120 -9.37 3.61 -5.11
N GLU A 121 -10.05 4.26 -4.16
CA GLU A 121 -10.65 3.56 -3.01
C GLU A 121 -11.64 2.48 -3.48
N ALA A 122 -12.44 2.77 -4.50
CA ALA A 122 -13.40 1.84 -5.05
C ALA A 122 -12.71 0.61 -5.65
N ASP A 123 -11.65 0.81 -6.44
CA ASP A 123 -10.91 -0.29 -7.06
C ASP A 123 -10.18 -1.14 -6.02
N ALA A 124 -9.58 -0.50 -5.01
CA ALA A 124 -8.92 -1.21 -3.90
C ALA A 124 -9.92 -2.07 -3.13
N LEU A 125 -11.12 -1.56 -2.84
CA LEU A 125 -12.18 -2.31 -2.15
C LEU A 125 -12.64 -3.50 -2.97
N VAL A 126 -12.81 -3.35 -4.27
CA VAL A 126 -13.19 -4.46 -5.17
C VAL A 126 -12.15 -5.58 -5.12
N LEU A 127 -10.87 -5.23 -5.17
CA LEU A 127 -9.78 -6.22 -5.09
C LEU A 127 -9.69 -6.87 -3.72
N GLU A 128 -9.85 -6.11 -2.65
CA GLU A 128 -9.88 -6.64 -1.28
C GLU A 128 -11.03 -7.61 -1.08
N ASP A 129 -12.23 -7.29 -1.57
CA ASP A 129 -13.39 -8.17 -1.49
C ASP A 129 -13.17 -9.45 -2.28
N GLU A 130 -12.61 -9.37 -3.48
CA GLU A 130 -12.27 -10.54 -4.30
C GLU A 130 -11.27 -11.44 -3.59
N LEU A 131 -10.22 -10.86 -3.01
CA LEU A 131 -9.21 -11.60 -2.25
C LEU A 131 -9.82 -12.28 -1.02
N ASN A 132 -10.70 -11.59 -0.30
CA ASN A 132 -11.38 -12.14 0.88
C ASN A 132 -12.29 -13.32 0.49
N ARG A 133 -12.98 -13.26 -0.65
CA ARG A 133 -13.77 -14.39 -1.17
C ARG A 133 -12.90 -15.61 -1.42
N PHE A 134 -11.73 -15.44 -2.05
CA PHE A 134 -10.79 -16.54 -2.24
C PHE A 134 -10.34 -17.13 -0.90
N ARG A 135 -10.04 -16.29 0.09
CA ARG A 135 -9.64 -16.74 1.43
C ARG A 135 -10.74 -17.50 2.13
N GLU A 136 -11.99 -17.07 2.00
CA GLU A 136 -13.16 -17.76 2.56
C GLU A 136 -13.38 -19.11 1.88
N ASP A 137 -13.28 -19.17 0.54
CA ASP A 137 -13.48 -20.37 -0.25
C ASP A 137 -12.44 -21.46 0.04
N TYR A 138 -11.22 -21.06 0.41
CA TYR A 138 -10.09 -21.97 0.62
C TYR A 138 -9.56 -21.99 2.07
N ALA A 139 -10.29 -21.44 3.00
CA ALA A 139 -9.91 -21.43 4.43
C ALA A 139 -9.98 -22.84 5.08
#